data_31829929c6a8f2dc843e91551ee533df
#
_entry.id   31829929c6a8f2dc843e91551ee533df
#
_cell.length_a   1.000
_cell.length_b   1.000
_cell.length_c   1.000
_cell.angle_alpha   90.00
_cell.angle_beta   90.00
_cell.angle_gamma   90.00
#
_symmetry.space_group_name_H-M   'P 1'
#
loop_
_entity.id
_entity.type
_entity.pdbx_description
1 polymer ?
#
loop_
_entity_poly.entity_id
_entity_poly.type
_entity_poly.pdbx_seq_one_letter_code
_entity_poly.pdbx_strand_id
1 'polypeptide(L)'
;MNLNQLKIFYLSVKRGSLTAAAGELNITQPAVTQAIKRLQEFYDVRLVERPGKKLALTESGKALYQIADRIFQLEGLAEDCIRSFREEGERHLRIQTSETFGGYYLPELINRYQRLNSEIKVSVDILPNEKVVENTATLASDVGFISYPIRHKHLVLREVIEERLVLIVAPNHGLAHHKTLQPRDLEGQPIIMHEQGSAVQKAMDDLLGRAQAKRPNYLEFSNNEAIKRAVATGTGIALISEKVAAEEIRAGRLKALPLSSPPILRKFYMVHHKSKYISRPLRSLMEMVTRWAWAGDAAHPITGRR
;
A
#
# COMPACT_ATOMS: atom_id res chain seq x y z
N MET A 1 20.74 -24.42 -19.89
CA MET A 1 20.06 -23.11 -19.85
C MET A 1 21.03 -22.10 -19.28
N ASN A 2 21.19 -20.96 -19.95
CA ASN A 2 22.02 -19.87 -19.47
C ASN A 2 21.10 -18.85 -18.77
N LEU A 3 21.44 -18.42 -17.55
CA LEU A 3 20.64 -17.46 -16.79
C LEU A 3 20.44 -16.13 -17.54
N ASN A 4 21.41 -15.70 -18.35
CA ASN A 4 21.26 -14.50 -19.17
C ASN A 4 20.15 -14.64 -20.22
N GLN A 5 20.06 -15.79 -20.89
CA GLN A 5 18.98 -16.06 -21.85
C GLN A 5 17.63 -16.12 -21.15
N LEU A 6 17.57 -16.72 -19.96
CA LEU A 6 16.37 -16.75 -19.14
C LEU A 6 15.96 -15.34 -18.68
N LYS A 7 16.93 -14.48 -18.32
CA LYS A 7 16.69 -13.08 -17.94
C LYS A 7 16.13 -12.26 -19.10
N ILE A 8 16.69 -12.45 -20.29
CA ILE A 8 16.19 -11.81 -21.52
C ILE A 8 14.74 -12.22 -21.79
N PHE A 9 14.43 -13.52 -21.72
CA PHE A 9 13.06 -14.01 -21.87
C PHE A 9 12.13 -13.41 -20.80
N TYR A 10 12.51 -13.50 -19.52
CA TYR A 10 11.74 -12.99 -18.39
C TYR A 10 11.40 -11.50 -18.54
N LEU A 11 12.39 -10.65 -18.83
CA LEU A 11 12.17 -9.22 -18.98
C LEU A 11 11.34 -8.88 -20.23
N SER A 12 11.50 -9.62 -21.32
CA SER A 12 10.69 -9.46 -22.52
C SER A 12 9.20 -9.68 -22.24
N VAL A 13 8.89 -10.69 -21.44
CA VAL A 13 7.52 -11.02 -21.03
C VAL A 13 7.01 -10.00 -20.01
N LYS A 14 7.78 -9.68 -19.00
CA LYS A 14 7.43 -8.73 -17.94
C LYS A 14 7.12 -7.34 -18.49
N ARG A 15 7.84 -6.88 -19.51
CA ARG A 15 7.63 -5.60 -20.18
C ARG A 15 6.64 -5.67 -21.34
N GLY A 16 6.20 -6.86 -21.73
CA GLY A 16 5.32 -7.06 -22.89
C GLY A 16 5.94 -6.64 -24.24
N SER A 17 7.27 -6.39 -24.28
CA SER A 17 7.97 -5.81 -25.42
C SER A 17 9.45 -6.21 -25.46
N LEU A 18 9.89 -6.73 -26.60
CA LEU A 18 11.31 -7.06 -26.82
C LEU A 18 12.19 -5.79 -26.86
N THR A 19 11.65 -4.69 -27.37
CA THR A 19 12.37 -3.41 -27.44
C THR A 19 12.55 -2.81 -26.04
N ALA A 20 11.52 -2.87 -25.19
CA ALA A 20 11.62 -2.40 -23.82
C ALA A 20 12.62 -3.23 -22.99
N ALA A 21 12.63 -4.57 -23.18
CA ALA A 21 13.62 -5.44 -22.56
C ALA A 21 15.05 -5.15 -23.05
N ALA A 22 15.23 -4.88 -24.34
CA ALA A 22 16.51 -4.51 -24.92
C ALA A 22 17.07 -3.22 -24.29
N GLY A 23 16.22 -2.20 -24.11
CA GLY A 23 16.60 -0.94 -23.44
C GLY A 23 17.01 -1.17 -21.97
N GLU A 24 16.26 -1.98 -21.22
CA GLU A 24 16.57 -2.28 -19.82
C GLU A 24 17.89 -3.07 -19.65
N LEU A 25 18.18 -3.94 -20.61
CA LEU A 25 19.42 -4.77 -20.61
C LEU A 25 20.60 -4.09 -21.27
N ASN A 26 20.44 -2.88 -21.82
CA ASN A 26 21.47 -2.18 -22.62
C ASN A 26 22.04 -3.03 -23.77
N ILE A 27 21.17 -3.78 -24.48
CA ILE A 27 21.50 -4.56 -25.67
C ILE A 27 20.57 -4.21 -26.83
N THR A 28 20.86 -4.71 -28.01
CA THR A 28 20.01 -4.46 -29.18
C THR A 28 18.78 -5.38 -29.21
N GLN A 29 17.68 -4.91 -29.78
CA GLN A 29 16.47 -5.72 -29.95
C GLN A 29 16.70 -7.00 -30.79
N PRO A 30 17.53 -7.02 -31.86
CA PRO A 30 17.92 -8.25 -32.54
C PRO A 30 18.64 -9.26 -31.61
N ALA A 31 19.49 -8.79 -30.69
CA ALA A 31 20.14 -9.67 -29.71
C ALA A 31 19.13 -10.33 -28.76
N VAL A 32 18.11 -9.57 -28.29
CA VAL A 32 16.99 -10.11 -27.50
C VAL A 32 16.26 -11.21 -28.28
N THR A 33 15.90 -10.93 -29.55
CA THR A 33 15.20 -11.89 -30.42
C THR A 33 16.02 -13.15 -30.62
N GLN A 34 17.31 -13.02 -30.89
CA GLN A 34 18.22 -14.15 -31.10
C GLN A 34 18.42 -14.98 -29.81
N ALA A 35 18.49 -14.33 -28.65
CA ALA A 35 18.60 -15.03 -27.37
C ALA A 35 17.38 -15.91 -27.07
N ILE A 36 16.16 -15.37 -27.28
CA ILE A 36 14.92 -16.13 -27.11
C ILE A 36 14.84 -17.27 -28.13
N LYS A 37 15.22 -17.02 -29.39
CA LYS A 37 15.25 -18.05 -30.43
C LYS A 37 16.17 -19.21 -30.05
N ARG A 38 17.42 -18.92 -29.63
CA ARG A 38 18.37 -19.94 -29.16
C ARG A 38 17.85 -20.72 -27.95
N LEU A 39 17.16 -20.07 -27.01
CA LEU A 39 16.56 -20.73 -25.86
C LEU A 39 15.49 -21.73 -26.31
N GLN A 40 14.63 -21.36 -27.25
CA GLN A 40 13.60 -22.22 -27.83
C GLN A 40 14.19 -23.40 -28.63
N GLU A 41 15.17 -23.10 -29.47
CA GLU A 41 15.87 -24.12 -30.29
C GLU A 41 16.60 -25.15 -29.44
N PHE A 42 17.28 -24.73 -28.37
CA PHE A 42 18.02 -25.61 -27.48
C PHE A 42 17.14 -26.65 -26.79
N TYR A 43 15.90 -26.28 -26.45
CA TYR A 43 14.95 -27.16 -25.76
C TYR A 43 13.88 -27.75 -26.68
N ASP A 44 13.90 -27.39 -27.97
CA ASP A 44 12.87 -27.72 -28.96
C ASP A 44 11.44 -27.40 -28.47
N VAL A 45 11.28 -26.21 -27.89
CA VAL A 45 10.01 -25.74 -27.32
C VAL A 45 9.73 -24.31 -27.70
N ARG A 46 8.53 -24.04 -28.19
CA ARG A 46 8.08 -22.65 -28.38
C ARG A 46 7.62 -22.04 -27.05
N LEU A 47 8.22 -20.91 -26.68
CA LEU A 47 7.92 -20.18 -25.46
C LEU A 47 7.08 -18.92 -25.72
N VAL A 48 7.25 -18.34 -26.91
CA VAL A 48 6.58 -17.12 -27.30
C VAL A 48 5.94 -17.25 -28.68
N GLU A 49 4.80 -16.57 -28.83
CA GLU A 49 4.08 -16.39 -30.09
C GLU A 49 3.91 -14.91 -30.38
N ARG A 50 3.73 -14.56 -31.62
CA ARG A 50 3.44 -13.18 -32.06
C ARG A 50 2.16 -13.13 -32.85
N PRO A 51 0.97 -13.09 -32.21
CA PRO A 51 -0.24 -12.75 -32.91
C PRO A 51 -0.22 -11.25 -33.27
N GLY A 52 0.20 -10.94 -34.50
CA GLY A 52 0.42 -9.56 -34.95
C GLY A 52 1.65 -8.91 -34.30
N LYS A 53 1.47 -7.72 -33.68
CA LYS A 53 2.56 -6.96 -33.01
C LYS A 53 2.76 -7.26 -31.52
N LYS A 54 1.86 -8.04 -30.91
CA LYS A 54 1.92 -8.33 -29.47
C LYS A 54 2.70 -9.61 -29.17
N LEU A 55 3.48 -9.59 -28.09
CA LEU A 55 4.13 -10.75 -27.54
C LEU A 55 3.12 -11.56 -26.72
N ALA A 56 2.91 -12.81 -27.06
CA ALA A 56 2.07 -13.75 -26.31
C ALA A 56 2.91 -14.95 -25.85
N LEU A 57 2.52 -15.56 -24.74
CA LEU A 57 3.16 -16.77 -24.20
C LEU A 57 2.40 -18.03 -24.62
N THR A 58 3.14 -19.05 -25.00
CA THR A 58 2.62 -20.43 -25.06
C THR A 58 2.40 -20.97 -23.63
N GLU A 59 1.78 -22.15 -23.48
CA GLU A 59 1.65 -22.81 -22.17
C GLU A 59 3.03 -23.10 -21.53
N SER A 60 3.99 -23.60 -22.32
CA SER A 60 5.37 -23.78 -21.87
C SER A 60 6.05 -22.46 -21.51
N GLY A 61 5.77 -21.38 -22.25
CA GLY A 61 6.23 -20.03 -21.94
C GLY A 61 5.68 -19.51 -20.63
N LYS A 62 4.39 -19.73 -20.34
CA LYS A 62 3.78 -19.35 -19.05
C LYS A 62 4.42 -20.09 -17.88
N ALA A 63 4.61 -21.42 -18.03
CA ALA A 63 5.24 -22.24 -17.01
C ALA A 63 6.68 -21.78 -16.73
N LEU A 64 7.46 -21.55 -17.79
CA LEU A 64 8.85 -21.07 -17.65
C LEU A 64 8.89 -19.66 -17.04
N TYR A 65 7.98 -18.76 -17.43
CA TYR A 65 7.93 -17.42 -16.87
C TYR A 65 7.67 -17.44 -15.35
N GLN A 66 6.80 -18.29 -14.85
CA GLN A 66 6.55 -18.44 -13.42
C GLN A 66 7.80 -18.90 -12.65
N ILE A 67 8.60 -19.79 -13.24
CA ILE A 67 9.87 -20.23 -12.63
C ILE A 67 10.92 -19.14 -12.72
N ALA A 68 11.04 -18.46 -13.87
CA ALA A 68 11.98 -17.36 -14.06
C ALA A 68 11.70 -16.20 -13.08
N ASP A 69 10.44 -15.86 -12.86
CA ASP A 69 10.02 -14.86 -11.87
C ASP A 69 10.57 -15.18 -10.48
N ARG A 70 10.47 -16.44 -10.04
CA ARG A 70 11.04 -16.89 -8.75
C ARG A 70 12.56 -16.79 -8.70
N ILE A 71 13.24 -17.18 -9.78
CA ILE A 71 14.71 -17.13 -9.87
C ILE A 71 15.20 -15.68 -9.74
N PHE A 72 14.60 -14.74 -10.48
CA PHE A 72 15.00 -13.34 -10.44
C PHE A 72 14.54 -12.60 -9.18
N GLN A 73 13.49 -13.07 -8.51
CA GLN A 73 13.18 -12.65 -7.15
C GLN A 73 14.29 -13.07 -6.16
N LEU A 74 14.82 -14.30 -6.26
CA LEU A 74 15.94 -14.76 -5.43
C LEU A 74 17.26 -14.03 -5.77
N GLU A 75 17.51 -13.72 -7.05
CA GLU A 75 18.64 -12.87 -7.46
C GLU A 75 18.56 -11.50 -6.75
N GLY A 76 17.39 -10.86 -6.79
CA GLY A 76 17.16 -9.59 -6.10
C GLY A 76 17.35 -9.67 -4.57
N LEU A 77 16.92 -10.78 -3.95
CA LEU A 77 17.17 -11.04 -2.53
C LEU A 77 18.66 -11.18 -2.23
N ALA A 78 19.43 -11.86 -3.09
CA ALA A 78 20.86 -12.01 -2.93
C ALA A 78 21.58 -10.65 -3.07
N GLU A 79 21.19 -9.83 -4.04
CA GLU A 79 21.72 -8.47 -4.20
C GLU A 79 21.39 -7.59 -3.00
N ASP A 80 20.14 -7.61 -2.50
CA ASP A 80 19.73 -6.87 -1.31
C ASP A 80 20.48 -7.33 -0.05
N CYS A 81 20.70 -8.66 0.08
CA CYS A 81 21.49 -9.21 1.17
C CYS A 81 22.92 -8.66 1.14
N ILE A 82 23.61 -8.75 -0.01
CA ILE A 82 24.97 -8.20 -0.15
C ILE A 82 24.98 -6.68 0.08
N ARG A 83 24.00 -5.97 -0.47
CA ARG A 83 23.87 -4.51 -0.30
C ARG A 83 23.70 -4.12 1.16
N SER A 84 22.99 -4.93 1.96
CA SER A 84 22.79 -4.67 3.39
C SER A 84 24.07 -4.80 4.22
N PHE A 85 25.10 -5.46 3.73
CA PHE A 85 26.43 -5.55 4.36
C PHE A 85 27.39 -4.44 3.89
N ARG A 86 27.01 -3.61 2.91
CA ARG A 86 27.78 -2.39 2.59
C ARG A 86 27.41 -1.30 3.57
N GLU A 87 28.38 -0.50 4.00
CA GLU A 87 28.17 0.61 4.97
C GLU A 87 27.02 1.54 4.60
N GLU A 88 26.82 1.81 3.29
CA GLU A 88 25.71 2.61 2.79
C GLU A 88 24.36 1.88 2.86
N GLY A 89 24.33 0.56 2.69
CA GLY A 89 23.12 -0.25 2.76
C GLY A 89 22.62 -0.47 4.18
N GLU A 90 23.54 -0.56 5.16
CA GLU A 90 23.18 -0.63 6.57
C GLU A 90 22.68 0.70 7.12
N ARG A 91 22.89 1.82 6.42
CA ARG A 91 22.51 3.16 6.84
C ARG A 91 21.27 3.71 6.15
N HIS A 92 20.57 2.91 5.34
CA HIS A 92 19.39 3.38 4.64
C HIS A 92 18.20 2.43 4.85
N LEU A 93 17.07 3.01 5.26
CA LEU A 93 15.79 2.33 5.46
C LEU A 93 14.73 2.94 4.55
N ARG A 94 14.19 2.14 3.62
CA ARG A 94 13.17 2.54 2.66
C ARG A 94 11.80 2.10 3.15
N ILE A 95 10.97 3.05 3.52
CA ILE A 95 9.61 2.82 4.02
C ILE A 95 8.62 3.30 2.96
N GLN A 96 7.61 2.49 2.70
CA GLN A 96 6.46 2.92 1.89
C GLN A 96 5.18 2.77 2.70
N THR A 97 4.23 3.68 2.50
CA THR A 97 3.07 3.75 3.39
C THR A 97 1.84 4.32 2.69
N SER A 98 0.66 3.91 3.17
CA SER A 98 -0.59 4.58 2.83
C SER A 98 -0.64 5.98 3.44
N GLU A 99 -1.43 6.87 2.85
CA GLU A 99 -1.50 8.29 3.20
C GLU A 99 -1.72 8.54 4.69
N THR A 100 -2.77 7.97 5.26
CA THR A 100 -3.11 8.22 6.67
C THR A 100 -2.01 7.77 7.62
N PHE A 101 -1.44 6.58 7.42
CA PHE A 101 -0.36 6.12 8.30
C PHE A 101 0.89 6.97 8.14
N GLY A 102 1.26 7.29 6.89
CA GLY A 102 2.42 8.13 6.57
C GLY A 102 2.32 9.56 7.08
N GLY A 103 1.12 10.15 7.03
CA GLY A 103 0.93 11.54 7.43
C GLY A 103 0.71 11.74 8.94
N TYR A 104 0.07 10.78 9.62
CA TYR A 104 -0.44 11.02 10.98
C TYR A 104 0.13 10.09 12.06
N TYR A 105 0.78 8.98 11.69
CA TYR A 105 1.36 8.02 12.62
C TYR A 105 2.87 7.90 12.48
N LEU A 106 3.35 7.79 11.26
CA LEU A 106 4.75 7.52 10.98
C LEU A 106 5.71 8.65 11.41
N PRO A 107 5.39 9.96 11.31
CA PRO A 107 6.32 11.02 11.67
C PRO A 107 6.80 10.96 13.13
N GLU A 108 5.89 10.69 14.07
CA GLU A 108 6.24 10.56 15.49
C GLU A 108 7.13 9.33 15.74
N LEU A 109 6.78 8.19 15.10
CA LEU A 109 7.57 6.97 15.16
C LEU A 109 9.00 7.19 14.63
N ILE A 110 9.11 7.84 13.43
CA ILE A 110 10.41 8.11 12.79
C ILE A 110 11.25 9.08 13.62
N ASN A 111 10.66 10.12 14.20
CA ASN A 111 11.39 11.02 15.09
C ASN A 111 12.05 10.25 16.25
N ARG A 112 11.31 9.37 16.91
CA ARG A 112 11.87 8.55 18.00
C ARG A 112 12.89 7.54 17.48
N TYR A 113 12.63 6.93 16.32
CA TYR A 113 13.55 6.00 15.68
C TYR A 113 14.89 6.66 15.38
N GLN A 114 14.91 7.86 14.78
CA GLN A 114 16.11 8.59 14.43
C GLN A 114 16.90 9.05 15.64
N ARG A 115 16.24 9.37 16.76
CA ARG A 115 16.97 9.68 18.03
C ARG A 115 17.79 8.50 18.53
N LEU A 116 17.38 7.26 18.24
CA LEU A 116 18.08 6.04 18.67
C LEU A 116 19.03 5.50 17.58
N ASN A 117 18.88 5.95 16.33
CA ASN A 117 19.59 5.46 15.14
C ASN A 117 19.92 6.66 14.24
N SER A 118 20.68 7.64 14.75
CA SER A 118 20.94 8.92 14.06
C SER A 118 21.73 8.77 12.76
N GLU A 119 22.48 7.69 12.61
CA GLU A 119 23.26 7.36 11.43
C GLU A 119 22.41 6.76 10.29
N ILE A 120 21.15 6.38 10.57
CA ILE A 120 20.29 5.75 9.60
C ILE A 120 19.53 6.79 8.79
N LYS A 121 19.75 6.81 7.48
CA LYS A 121 18.93 7.57 6.54
C LYS A 121 17.60 6.86 6.36
N VAL A 122 16.50 7.54 6.59
CA VAL A 122 15.15 7.03 6.37
C VAL A 122 14.53 7.76 5.18
N SER A 123 14.05 7.03 4.18
CA SER A 123 13.18 7.55 3.13
C SER A 123 11.77 7.01 3.28
N VAL A 124 10.78 7.87 3.08
CA VAL A 124 9.37 7.53 3.18
C VAL A 124 8.64 7.98 1.93
N ASP A 125 8.00 7.05 1.24
CA ASP A 125 7.12 7.32 0.12
C ASP A 125 5.67 7.03 0.52
N ILE A 126 4.77 7.96 0.23
CA ILE A 126 3.33 7.80 0.43
C ILE A 126 2.71 7.36 -0.89
N LEU A 127 2.10 6.18 -0.92
CA LEU A 127 1.60 5.51 -2.12
C LEU A 127 0.26 4.81 -1.84
N PRO A 128 -0.54 4.48 -2.87
CA PRO A 128 -1.69 3.58 -2.75
C PRO A 128 -1.28 2.21 -2.19
N ASN A 129 -2.17 1.58 -1.41
CA ASN A 129 -1.88 0.31 -0.72
C ASN A 129 -1.39 -0.80 -1.65
N GLU A 130 -1.99 -0.94 -2.84
CA GLU A 130 -1.60 -1.94 -3.84
C GLU A 130 -0.15 -1.72 -4.31
N LYS A 131 0.23 -0.44 -4.47
CA LYS A 131 1.60 -0.08 -4.88
C LYS A 131 2.61 -0.34 -3.78
N VAL A 132 2.25 -0.07 -2.52
CA VAL A 132 3.06 -0.44 -1.34
C VAL A 132 3.28 -1.95 -1.31
N VAL A 133 2.23 -2.75 -1.52
CA VAL A 133 2.31 -4.21 -1.55
C VAL A 133 3.17 -4.70 -2.71
N GLU A 134 2.97 -4.19 -3.93
CA GLU A 134 3.76 -4.55 -5.10
C GLU A 134 5.25 -4.26 -4.89
N ASN A 135 5.57 -3.04 -4.46
CA ASN A 135 6.94 -2.62 -4.25
C ASN A 135 7.63 -3.40 -3.11
N THR A 136 6.89 -3.71 -2.03
CA THR A 136 7.42 -4.55 -0.95
C THR A 136 7.63 -5.99 -1.42
N ALA A 137 6.74 -6.51 -2.26
CA ALA A 137 6.86 -7.86 -2.81
C ALA A 137 8.01 -8.01 -3.81
N THR A 138 8.41 -6.91 -4.45
CA THR A 138 9.57 -6.86 -5.37
C THR A 138 10.84 -6.29 -4.72
N LEU A 139 10.84 -6.09 -3.39
CA LEU A 139 11.97 -5.56 -2.61
C LEU A 139 12.39 -4.12 -2.95
N ALA A 140 11.56 -3.37 -3.65
CA ALA A 140 11.77 -1.96 -3.90
C ALA A 140 11.67 -1.10 -2.62
N SER A 141 10.98 -1.62 -1.58
CA SER A 141 10.98 -1.08 -0.22
C SER A 141 11.42 -2.13 0.80
N ASP A 142 11.86 -1.69 1.97
CA ASP A 142 12.27 -2.59 3.05
C ASP A 142 11.09 -3.02 3.90
N VAL A 143 10.15 -2.12 4.11
CA VAL A 143 8.91 -2.32 4.86
C VAL A 143 7.81 -1.42 4.30
N GLY A 144 6.58 -1.91 4.34
CA GLY A 144 5.39 -1.15 3.96
C GLY A 144 4.38 -1.04 5.10
N PHE A 145 3.53 0.02 5.06
CA PHE A 145 2.38 0.16 5.96
C PHE A 145 1.12 0.41 5.12
N ILE A 146 0.12 -0.45 5.30
CA ILE A 146 -1.12 -0.44 4.53
C ILE A 146 -2.34 -0.35 5.45
N SER A 147 -3.44 0.22 4.96
CA SER A 147 -4.65 0.50 5.73
C SER A 147 -5.74 -0.58 5.65
N TYR A 148 -5.49 -1.68 4.97
CA TYR A 148 -6.33 -2.89 4.95
C TYR A 148 -5.51 -4.10 4.52
N PRO A 149 -5.94 -5.33 4.86
CA PRO A 149 -5.14 -6.53 4.63
C PRO A 149 -5.17 -6.93 3.14
N ILE A 150 -4.05 -6.77 2.44
CA ILE A 150 -3.83 -7.30 1.10
C ILE A 150 -2.95 -8.54 1.23
N ARG A 151 -3.53 -9.71 1.00
CA ARG A 151 -2.78 -10.98 1.05
C ARG A 151 -1.91 -11.14 -0.19
N HIS A 152 -0.63 -11.37 0.01
CA HIS A 152 0.32 -11.66 -1.06
C HIS A 152 1.22 -12.83 -0.67
N LYS A 153 1.47 -13.76 -1.62
CA LYS A 153 2.20 -15.03 -1.37
C LYS A 153 3.61 -14.84 -0.81
N HIS A 154 4.26 -13.71 -1.12
CA HIS A 154 5.63 -13.39 -0.72
C HIS A 154 5.73 -12.46 0.50
N LEU A 155 4.62 -11.96 1.01
CA LEU A 155 4.63 -11.00 2.13
C LEU A 155 4.18 -11.63 3.44
N VAL A 156 4.73 -11.10 4.51
CA VAL A 156 4.22 -11.23 5.88
C VAL A 156 3.41 -9.98 6.18
N LEU A 157 2.20 -10.15 6.69
CA LEU A 157 1.35 -9.08 7.20
C LEU A 157 1.29 -9.19 8.71
N ARG A 158 1.48 -8.05 9.39
CA ARG A 158 1.32 -7.94 10.83
C ARG A 158 0.45 -6.75 11.17
N GLU A 159 -0.61 -6.95 11.93
CA GLU A 159 -1.43 -5.87 12.46
C GLU A 159 -0.59 -4.98 13.40
N VAL A 160 -0.73 -3.67 13.26
CA VAL A 160 0.07 -2.65 13.96
C VAL A 160 -0.79 -1.84 14.90
N ILE A 161 -1.91 -1.31 14.40
CA ILE A 161 -2.81 -0.42 15.14
C ILE A 161 -4.22 -0.58 14.59
N GLU A 162 -5.20 -0.42 15.47
CA GLU A 162 -6.59 -0.22 15.14
C GLU A 162 -6.97 1.22 15.45
N GLU A 163 -7.69 1.89 14.55
CA GLU A 163 -8.16 3.25 14.74
C GLU A 163 -9.66 3.37 14.52
N ARG A 164 -10.25 4.42 15.08
CA ARG A 164 -11.65 4.77 14.90
C ARG A 164 -11.84 5.68 13.70
N LEU A 165 -12.86 5.38 12.90
CA LEU A 165 -13.38 6.29 11.87
C LEU A 165 -14.60 7.03 12.41
N VAL A 166 -14.73 8.30 12.04
CA VAL A 166 -15.82 9.17 12.44
C VAL A 166 -16.43 9.87 11.23
N LEU A 167 -17.74 10.08 11.25
CA LEU A 167 -18.39 10.99 10.29
C LEU A 167 -18.15 12.43 10.71
N ILE A 168 -17.78 13.26 9.74
CA ILE A 168 -17.54 14.69 9.96
C ILE A 168 -18.45 15.56 9.09
N VAL A 169 -18.81 16.71 9.62
CA VAL A 169 -19.61 17.75 8.94
C VAL A 169 -19.08 19.14 9.29
N ALA A 170 -19.51 20.15 8.51
CA ALA A 170 -19.36 21.54 8.89
C ALA A 170 -20.13 21.85 10.17
N PRO A 171 -19.71 22.80 11.04
CA PRO A 171 -20.36 23.11 12.29
C PRO A 171 -21.80 23.60 12.12
N ASN A 172 -22.10 24.25 11.00
CA ASN A 172 -23.44 24.79 10.64
C ASN A 172 -24.30 23.77 9.86
N HIS A 173 -23.86 22.56 9.66
CA HIS A 173 -24.63 21.52 8.96
C HIS A 173 -25.86 21.12 9.78
N GLY A 174 -26.99 20.83 9.14
CA GLY A 174 -28.24 20.46 9.81
C GLY A 174 -28.10 19.29 10.79
N LEU A 175 -27.27 18.29 10.47
CA LEU A 175 -27.03 17.15 11.33
C LEU A 175 -26.06 17.43 12.50
N ALA A 176 -25.40 18.57 12.53
CA ALA A 176 -24.38 18.88 13.53
C ALA A 176 -24.92 18.95 14.97
N HIS A 177 -26.22 19.17 15.12
CA HIS A 177 -26.90 19.34 16.43
C HIS A 177 -27.56 18.04 16.93
N HIS A 178 -27.57 16.97 16.16
CA HIS A 178 -28.15 15.71 16.58
C HIS A 178 -27.31 15.04 17.68
N LYS A 179 -27.96 14.55 18.74
CA LYS A 179 -27.34 13.84 19.84
C LYS A 179 -26.88 12.42 19.40
N THR A 180 -27.59 11.81 18.46
CA THR A 180 -27.35 10.48 17.93
C THR A 180 -27.93 10.40 16.52
N LEU A 181 -27.19 9.82 15.61
CA LEU A 181 -27.61 9.59 14.23
C LEU A 181 -27.69 8.10 13.93
N GLN A 182 -28.65 7.73 13.12
CA GLN A 182 -28.71 6.39 12.51
C GLN A 182 -28.24 6.45 11.06
N PRO A 183 -27.78 5.35 10.46
CA PRO A 183 -27.34 5.33 9.07
C PRO A 183 -28.39 5.90 8.09
N ARG A 184 -29.68 5.67 8.34
CA ARG A 184 -30.78 6.23 7.54
C ARG A 184 -30.85 7.76 7.53
N ASP A 185 -30.35 8.42 8.58
CA ASP A 185 -30.37 9.88 8.67
C ASP A 185 -29.36 10.55 7.71
N LEU A 186 -28.49 9.72 7.10
CA LEU A 186 -27.53 10.11 6.08
C LEU A 186 -28.11 10.03 4.66
N GLU A 187 -29.33 9.49 4.50
CA GLU A 187 -29.99 9.37 3.20
C GLU A 187 -30.24 10.76 2.59
N GLY A 188 -29.94 10.87 1.29
CA GLY A 188 -30.09 12.14 0.56
C GLY A 188 -29.03 13.20 0.86
N GLN A 189 -28.14 12.98 1.82
CA GLN A 189 -27.05 13.91 2.11
C GLN A 189 -25.95 13.82 1.04
N PRO A 190 -25.35 14.96 0.64
CA PRO A 190 -24.15 14.93 -0.18
C PRO A 190 -23.01 14.22 0.55
N ILE A 191 -22.40 13.22 -0.10
CA ILE A 191 -21.31 12.43 0.48
C ILE A 191 -20.00 12.77 -0.20
N ILE A 192 -18.96 13.00 0.59
CA ILE A 192 -17.58 13.12 0.13
C ILE A 192 -16.88 11.80 0.42
N MET A 193 -16.44 11.14 -0.62
CA MET A 193 -15.84 9.81 -0.59
C MET A 193 -14.32 9.87 -0.69
N HIS A 194 -13.66 8.91 -0.08
CA HIS A 194 -12.29 8.57 -0.44
C HIS A 194 -12.25 7.84 -1.79
N GLU A 195 -11.07 7.82 -2.40
CA GLU A 195 -10.81 7.12 -3.66
C GLU A 195 -11.31 5.68 -3.65
N GLN A 196 -11.69 5.22 -4.83
CA GLN A 196 -12.21 3.87 -5.03
C GLN A 196 -11.19 2.81 -4.54
N GLY A 197 -11.67 1.80 -3.83
CA GLY A 197 -10.86 0.71 -3.27
C GLY A 197 -10.23 1.02 -1.91
N SER A 198 -10.39 2.24 -1.37
CA SER A 198 -9.87 2.54 -0.03
C SER A 198 -10.68 1.85 1.08
N ALA A 199 -10.02 1.60 2.23
CA ALA A 199 -10.70 1.03 3.40
C ALA A 199 -11.83 1.95 3.93
N VAL A 200 -11.65 3.26 3.80
CA VAL A 200 -12.63 4.26 4.25
C VAL A 200 -13.85 4.26 3.34
N GLN A 201 -13.64 4.19 2.02
CA GLN A 201 -14.73 4.05 1.07
C GLN A 201 -15.57 2.81 1.38
N LYS A 202 -14.92 1.64 1.55
CA LYS A 202 -15.62 0.41 1.90
C LYS A 202 -16.42 0.54 3.19
N ALA A 203 -15.83 1.14 4.22
CA ALA A 203 -16.52 1.36 5.50
C ALA A 203 -17.73 2.30 5.36
N MET A 204 -17.66 3.33 4.50
CA MET A 204 -18.79 4.19 4.19
C MET A 204 -19.87 3.43 3.42
N ASP A 205 -19.48 2.57 2.46
CA ASP A 205 -20.42 1.73 1.70
C ASP A 205 -21.17 0.76 2.61
N ASP A 206 -20.44 0.13 3.54
CA ASP A 206 -21.03 -0.77 4.54
C ASP A 206 -21.99 -0.02 5.48
N LEU A 207 -21.64 1.22 5.88
CA LEU A 207 -22.49 2.08 6.73
C LEU A 207 -23.78 2.47 6.03
N LEU A 208 -23.70 2.88 4.77
CA LEU A 208 -24.86 3.35 3.99
C LEU A 208 -25.75 2.21 3.48
N GLY A 209 -25.22 0.97 3.43
CA GLY A 209 -25.93 -0.19 2.93
C GLY A 209 -26.17 -0.20 1.42
N ARG A 210 -26.73 -1.32 0.92
CA ARG A 210 -27.01 -1.52 -0.51
C ARG A 210 -28.11 -0.61 -1.07
N ALA A 211 -28.95 -0.02 -0.23
CA ALA A 211 -30.07 0.81 -0.65
C ALA A 211 -29.62 2.13 -1.33
N GLN A 212 -28.39 2.57 -1.12
CA GLN A 212 -27.84 3.79 -1.71
C GLN A 212 -26.91 3.55 -2.91
N ALA A 213 -27.03 2.46 -3.60
CA ALA A 213 -26.28 2.19 -4.85
C ALA A 213 -26.50 3.24 -5.97
N LYS A 214 -27.53 4.08 -5.83
CA LYS A 214 -27.78 5.26 -6.68
C LYS A 214 -27.46 6.52 -5.88
N ARG A 215 -26.21 6.92 -5.87
CA ARG A 215 -25.77 8.18 -5.26
C ARG A 215 -25.77 9.29 -6.30
N PRO A 216 -26.77 10.17 -6.34
CA PRO A 216 -26.81 11.22 -7.36
C PRO A 216 -25.74 12.30 -7.18
N ASN A 217 -25.21 12.47 -5.95
CA ASN A 217 -24.24 13.54 -5.63
C ASN A 217 -23.15 13.01 -4.68
N TYR A 218 -22.08 12.48 -5.23
CA TYR A 218 -20.85 12.27 -4.45
C TYR A 218 -19.66 12.95 -5.11
N LEU A 219 -18.77 13.46 -4.29
CA LEU A 219 -17.44 13.92 -4.69
C LEU A 219 -16.41 12.90 -4.20
N GLU A 220 -15.39 12.67 -4.98
CA GLU A 220 -14.31 11.78 -4.61
C GLU A 220 -12.98 12.55 -4.52
N PHE A 221 -12.25 12.33 -3.43
CA PHE A 221 -10.91 12.87 -3.24
C PHE A 221 -9.98 11.78 -2.73
N SER A 222 -8.74 11.76 -3.20
CA SER A 222 -7.68 10.83 -2.77
C SER A 222 -6.83 11.38 -1.61
N ASN A 223 -7.21 12.52 -1.03
CA ASN A 223 -6.41 13.25 -0.06
C ASN A 223 -7.24 13.69 1.15
N ASN A 224 -6.80 13.34 2.36
CA ASN A 224 -7.49 13.67 3.60
C ASN A 224 -7.68 15.19 3.82
N GLU A 225 -6.68 16.01 3.44
CA GLU A 225 -6.78 17.45 3.59
C GLU A 225 -7.85 18.05 2.66
N ALA A 226 -7.95 17.57 1.42
CA ALA A 226 -8.99 17.99 0.49
C ALA A 226 -10.38 17.62 1.01
N ILE A 227 -10.54 16.41 1.56
CA ILE A 227 -11.79 15.95 2.18
C ILE A 227 -12.18 16.86 3.36
N LYS A 228 -11.27 17.11 4.31
CA LYS A 228 -11.54 17.98 5.46
C LYS A 228 -11.95 19.39 5.04
N ARG A 229 -11.25 19.96 4.07
CA ARG A 229 -11.57 21.30 3.53
C ARG A 229 -12.93 21.34 2.83
N ALA A 230 -13.23 20.34 2.01
CA ALA A 230 -14.53 20.24 1.34
C ALA A 230 -15.67 20.09 2.35
N VAL A 231 -15.51 19.29 3.40
CA VAL A 231 -16.51 19.22 4.49
C VAL A 231 -16.65 20.55 5.22
N ALA A 232 -15.55 21.22 5.54
CA ALA A 232 -15.57 22.50 6.25
C ALA A 232 -16.30 23.62 5.50
N THR A 233 -16.33 23.56 4.16
CA THR A 233 -17.09 24.49 3.31
C THR A 233 -18.59 24.15 3.22
N GLY A 234 -19.04 23.08 3.87
CA GLY A 234 -20.44 22.65 3.82
C GLY A 234 -20.82 21.83 2.59
N THR A 235 -19.84 21.34 1.82
CA THR A 235 -20.08 20.58 0.58
C THR A 235 -20.76 19.24 0.84
N GLY A 236 -20.58 18.63 2.03
CA GLY A 236 -21.18 17.35 2.37
C GLY A 236 -20.62 16.72 3.64
N ILE A 237 -20.89 15.43 3.80
CA ILE A 237 -20.47 14.59 4.93
C ILE A 237 -19.35 13.67 4.46
N ALA A 238 -18.35 13.41 5.30
CA ALA A 238 -17.32 12.42 5.03
C ALA A 238 -17.10 11.49 6.21
N LEU A 239 -16.70 10.24 5.93
CA LEU A 239 -16.11 9.34 6.91
C LEU A 239 -14.59 9.51 6.86
N ILE A 240 -13.95 9.68 8.02
CA ILE A 240 -12.50 9.91 8.10
C ILE A 240 -11.93 9.34 9.40
N SER A 241 -10.62 9.18 9.49
CA SER A 241 -9.95 8.86 10.75
C SER A 241 -10.19 9.96 11.79
N GLU A 242 -10.56 9.56 13.00
CA GLU A 242 -10.72 10.49 14.13
C GLU A 242 -9.42 11.25 14.40
N LYS A 243 -8.27 10.60 14.30
CA LYS A 243 -6.93 11.23 14.45
C LYS A 243 -6.68 12.28 13.37
N VAL A 244 -7.08 11.99 12.13
CA VAL A 244 -6.92 12.93 11.00
C VAL A 244 -7.75 14.21 11.19
N ALA A 245 -8.95 14.08 11.74
CA ALA A 245 -9.86 15.22 11.94
C ALA A 245 -9.70 15.89 13.31
N ALA A 246 -8.87 15.38 14.21
CA ALA A 246 -8.81 15.79 15.61
C ALA A 246 -8.51 17.27 15.80
N GLU A 247 -7.65 17.87 14.98
CA GLU A 247 -7.30 19.30 15.09
C GLU A 247 -8.44 20.21 14.66
N GLU A 248 -9.12 19.89 13.55
CA GLU A 248 -10.25 20.64 13.05
C GLU A 248 -11.46 20.53 13.99
N ILE A 249 -11.66 19.36 14.58
CA ILE A 249 -12.74 19.15 15.56
C ILE A 249 -12.45 19.96 16.82
N ARG A 250 -11.23 19.94 17.36
CA ARG A 250 -10.83 20.75 18.52
C ARG A 250 -10.93 22.26 18.26
N ALA A 251 -10.57 22.66 17.05
CA ALA A 251 -10.67 24.07 16.62
C ALA A 251 -12.09 24.51 16.23
N GLY A 252 -13.09 23.61 16.30
CA GLY A 252 -14.49 23.92 15.94
C GLY A 252 -14.72 24.13 14.44
N ARG A 253 -13.77 23.81 13.58
CA ARG A 253 -13.91 23.90 12.11
C ARG A 253 -14.67 22.72 11.51
N LEU A 254 -14.66 21.59 12.19
CA LEU A 254 -15.42 20.39 11.86
C LEU A 254 -16.14 19.88 13.12
N LYS A 255 -17.19 19.12 12.91
CA LYS A 255 -17.91 18.43 13.98
C LYS A 255 -18.02 16.94 13.65
N ALA A 256 -17.65 16.09 14.61
CA ALA A 256 -17.89 14.66 14.52
C ALA A 256 -19.34 14.34 14.84
N LEU A 257 -19.96 13.47 14.05
CA LEU A 257 -21.34 13.05 14.25
C LEU A 257 -21.40 11.76 15.09
N PRO A 258 -22.20 11.73 16.15
CA PRO A 258 -22.37 10.54 16.97
C PRO A 258 -23.30 9.54 16.29
N LEU A 259 -22.77 8.40 15.87
CA LEU A 259 -23.55 7.30 15.31
C LEU A 259 -24.07 6.37 16.41
N SER A 260 -25.30 5.87 16.24
CA SER A 260 -25.93 4.87 17.13
C SER A 260 -25.44 3.44 16.89
N SER A 261 -24.57 3.23 15.89
CA SER A 261 -23.94 1.95 15.56
C SER A 261 -22.68 1.69 16.38
N PRO A 262 -22.18 0.45 16.42
CA PRO A 262 -20.84 0.17 16.94
C PRO A 262 -19.78 1.07 16.27
N PRO A 263 -18.65 1.35 16.96
CA PRO A 263 -17.57 2.13 16.39
C PRO A 263 -17.12 1.53 15.05
N ILE A 264 -16.95 2.37 14.05
CA ILE A 264 -16.35 1.96 12.78
C ILE A 264 -14.85 1.94 12.98
N LEU A 265 -14.26 0.75 12.90
CA LEU A 265 -12.84 0.53 13.15
C LEU A 265 -12.11 0.18 11.85
N ARG A 266 -10.88 0.68 11.73
CA ARG A 266 -9.95 0.37 10.65
C ARG A 266 -8.62 -0.06 11.24
N LYS A 267 -7.95 -1.02 10.57
CA LYS A 267 -6.67 -1.55 11.01
C LYS A 267 -5.56 -1.19 10.02
N PHE A 268 -4.38 -0.89 10.54
CA PHE A 268 -3.17 -0.78 9.75
C PHE A 268 -2.30 -2.01 9.91
N TYR A 269 -1.59 -2.34 8.86
CA TYR A 269 -0.74 -3.51 8.79
C TYR A 269 0.66 -3.11 8.34
N MET A 270 1.66 -3.62 9.01
CA MET A 270 3.04 -3.61 8.55
C MET A 270 3.24 -4.82 7.63
N VAL A 271 3.89 -4.60 6.49
CA VAL A 271 4.19 -5.63 5.50
C VAL A 271 5.68 -5.65 5.18
N HIS A 272 6.26 -6.85 5.05
CA HIS A 272 7.63 -7.04 4.56
C HIS A 272 7.73 -8.34 3.76
N HIS A 273 8.75 -8.45 2.91
CA HIS A 273 8.95 -9.68 2.13
C HIS A 273 9.41 -10.82 3.04
N LYS A 274 8.84 -12.04 2.86
CA LYS A 274 9.14 -13.23 3.69
C LYS A 274 10.62 -13.59 3.73
N SER A 275 11.28 -13.45 2.60
CA SER A 275 12.71 -13.77 2.44
C SER A 275 13.61 -12.54 2.53
N LYS A 276 13.10 -11.38 2.96
CA LYS A 276 13.93 -10.18 3.17
C LYS A 276 14.95 -10.45 4.26
N TYR A 277 16.21 -10.11 4.01
CA TYR A 277 17.20 -10.01 5.08
C TYR A 277 16.79 -8.89 6.04
N ILE A 278 16.54 -9.26 7.28
CA ILE A 278 16.14 -8.30 8.33
C ILE A 278 17.42 -7.70 8.92
N SER A 279 17.88 -6.62 8.31
CA SER A 279 19.03 -5.85 8.80
C SER A 279 18.77 -5.30 10.20
N ARG A 280 19.83 -4.90 10.92
CA ARG A 280 19.72 -4.32 12.26
C ARG A 280 18.80 -3.08 12.29
N PRO A 281 18.91 -2.11 11.35
CA PRO A 281 17.99 -0.98 11.28
C PRO A 281 16.53 -1.38 11.09
N LEU A 282 16.26 -2.30 10.16
CA LEU A 282 14.89 -2.76 9.90
C LEU A 282 14.31 -3.49 11.12
N ARG A 283 15.10 -4.34 11.78
CA ARG A 283 14.67 -5.05 13.01
C ARG A 283 14.31 -4.06 14.10
N SER A 284 15.17 -3.06 14.35
CA SER A 284 14.94 -2.02 15.35
C SER A 284 13.63 -1.26 15.08
N LEU A 285 13.35 -0.89 13.81
CA LEU A 285 12.08 -0.28 13.44
C LEU A 285 10.89 -1.20 13.69
N MET A 286 10.96 -2.46 13.24
CA MET A 286 9.86 -3.42 13.40
C MET A 286 9.53 -3.69 14.86
N GLU A 287 10.54 -3.80 15.73
CA GLU A 287 10.36 -3.94 17.17
C GLU A 287 9.74 -2.69 17.79
N MET A 288 10.21 -1.51 17.39
CA MET A 288 9.64 -0.24 17.84
C MET A 288 8.17 -0.13 17.46
N VAL A 289 7.81 -0.38 16.19
CA VAL A 289 6.42 -0.39 15.70
C VAL A 289 5.54 -1.32 16.53
N THR A 290 6.06 -2.51 16.86
CA THR A 290 5.32 -3.52 17.62
C THR A 290 5.06 -3.13 19.08
N ARG A 291 6.01 -2.40 19.68
CA ARG A 291 5.95 -1.98 21.10
C ARG A 291 5.38 -0.57 21.26
N TRP A 292 5.08 0.10 20.15
CA TRP A 292 4.61 1.48 20.19
C TRP A 292 3.22 1.52 20.82
N ALA A 293 3.10 2.27 21.92
CA ALA A 293 1.80 2.67 22.43
C ALA A 293 1.31 3.83 21.54
N TRP A 294 0.48 3.53 20.56
CA TRP A 294 -0.09 4.52 19.67
C TRP A 294 -0.97 5.48 20.48
N ALA A 295 -0.50 6.71 20.67
CA ALA A 295 -1.15 7.71 21.52
C ALA A 295 -2.60 7.94 21.06
N GLY A 296 -3.55 7.58 21.91
CA GLY A 296 -4.99 7.62 21.65
C GLY A 296 -5.72 6.31 21.95
N ASP A 297 -5.02 5.18 21.95
CA ASP A 297 -5.61 3.89 22.31
C ASP A 297 -5.40 3.55 23.78
N ALA A 298 -6.11 4.29 24.66
CA ALA A 298 -6.32 3.81 26.05
C ALA A 298 -7.25 2.60 26.13
N ALA A 299 -7.61 1.97 25.00
CA ALA A 299 -8.68 1.00 24.99
C ALA A 299 -8.32 -0.43 24.56
N HIS A 300 -7.11 -0.78 24.07
CA HIS A 300 -6.75 -2.21 24.02
C HIS A 300 -5.24 -2.41 23.74
N PRO A 301 -4.47 -2.93 24.71
CA PRO A 301 -3.17 -3.51 24.39
C PRO A 301 -3.43 -4.75 23.50
N ILE A 302 -2.78 -4.81 22.35
CA ILE A 302 -2.76 -6.01 21.51
C ILE A 302 -2.02 -7.09 22.31
N THR A 303 -2.78 -7.83 23.14
CA THR A 303 -2.28 -9.05 23.77
C THR A 303 -2.12 -10.10 22.67
N GLY A 304 -0.87 -10.38 22.33
CA GLY A 304 -0.52 -11.46 21.43
C GLY A 304 -1.17 -12.76 21.89
N ARG A 305 -2.04 -13.30 21.04
CA ARG A 305 -2.34 -14.73 21.07
C ARG A 305 -1.46 -15.42 20.04
N ARG A 306 -0.78 -16.45 20.53
CA ARG A 306 0.17 -17.37 19.89
C ARG A 306 -0.37 -17.95 18.58
#